data_902c1718728b9b0bc01b381d388ad09f
#
_entry.id   902c1718728b9b0bc01b381d388ad09f
#
_cell.length_a   1.000
_cell.length_b   1.000
_cell.length_c   1.000
_cell.angle_alpha   90.00
_cell.angle_beta   90.00
_cell.angle_gamma   90.00
#
_symmetry.space_group_name_H-M   'P 1'
#
loop_
_entity.id
_entity.type
_entity.pdbx_description
1 polymer ?
#
loop_
_entity_poly.entity_id
_entity_poly.type
_entity_poly.pdbx_seq_one_letter_code
_entity_poly.pdbx_strand_id
1 'polypeptide(L)'
;MATASREFQVFVKPAGAICNLDCKYCYYLDKRSLYPDTGVFRMAESLLEEYIVQHIAASPGPEVSFSWHGGEPTALGVDFFRKAVDLQRKHRPAGWRIRNGIQTNGVLLDDEWCRFLAAEGFSAGLSLDGPAELHDEYRVTRGGQPTHQQAMRGYELLRKHEVPTDIVCVVHNRNVGYPLTVYRFFREIGCHYLGFLPAVEHAPGDPEGVGPYTPSAELYGAFLCKIFDEWISRDTARMAVQTFEEAARPALGLEHSLCVFRETCGRIPVLEHNGDFFPCDHFVGREHRLGNIGVTPLGELLESQAQLAFGEAKRSSLPRYCRECEVLAMCNGGCPKYRFIRTPSGERGLNYLCAGLKRFFLHSRAPLERMASREREPAPVLRTAPAQTGRNHPCPCGSGLKYKKCCAAR
;
A
#
# COMPACT_ATOMS: atom_id res chain seq x y z
N MET A 1 -3.34 3.45 -29.37
CA MET A 1 -2.46 3.25 -28.21
C MET A 1 -2.67 1.82 -27.73
N ALA A 2 -1.61 1.11 -27.34
CA ALA A 2 -1.72 -0.26 -26.85
C ALA A 2 -2.34 -0.27 -25.45
N THR A 3 -3.31 -1.15 -25.23
CA THR A 3 -3.85 -1.45 -23.90
C THR A 3 -2.86 -2.38 -23.19
N ALA A 4 -2.61 -2.14 -21.90
CA ALA A 4 -1.72 -2.99 -21.11
C ALA A 4 -2.32 -4.40 -20.97
N SER A 5 -1.45 -5.42 -21.07
CA SER A 5 -1.84 -6.84 -20.97
C SER A 5 -2.15 -7.28 -19.54
N ARG A 6 -1.84 -6.43 -18.55
CA ARG A 6 -1.95 -6.69 -17.11
C ARG A 6 -2.41 -5.44 -16.36
N GLU A 7 -2.99 -5.66 -15.19
CA GLU A 7 -3.31 -4.55 -14.27
C GLU A 7 -2.04 -3.80 -13.86
N PHE A 8 -2.15 -2.49 -13.80
CA PHE A 8 -1.08 -1.60 -13.37
C PHE A 8 -1.64 -0.41 -12.56
N GLN A 9 -0.76 0.21 -11.78
CA GLN A 9 -1.05 1.44 -11.05
C GLN A 9 0.13 2.39 -11.18
N VAL A 10 -0.02 3.47 -11.90
CA VAL A 10 1.04 4.48 -12.04
C VAL A 10 1.06 5.38 -10.81
N PHE A 11 2.19 5.43 -10.09
CA PHE A 11 2.44 6.45 -9.08
C PHE A 11 2.92 7.73 -9.78
N VAL A 12 1.99 8.64 -10.03
CA VAL A 12 2.33 9.91 -10.68
C VAL A 12 2.82 10.93 -9.66
N LYS A 13 3.92 11.59 -9.99
CA LYS A 13 4.63 12.56 -9.14
C LYS A 13 4.51 13.98 -9.73
N PRO A 14 3.33 14.61 -9.70
CA PRO A 14 3.10 15.88 -10.41
C PRO A 14 3.87 17.05 -9.80
N ALA A 15 4.31 16.96 -8.54
CA ALA A 15 5.20 17.90 -7.87
C ALA A 15 6.67 17.44 -7.86
N GLY A 16 7.00 16.32 -8.54
CA GLY A 16 8.33 15.71 -8.43
C GLY A 16 8.71 15.45 -6.96
N ALA A 17 9.95 15.75 -6.60
CA ALA A 17 10.47 15.59 -5.25
C ALA A 17 10.25 16.82 -4.33
N ILE A 18 9.39 17.78 -4.73
CA ILE A 18 9.11 18.95 -3.87
C ILE A 18 8.13 18.55 -2.75
N CYS A 19 8.52 18.87 -1.51
CA CYS A 19 7.73 18.64 -0.31
C CYS A 19 7.81 19.85 0.62
N ASN A 20 6.76 20.07 1.40
CA ASN A 20 6.72 21.06 2.49
C ASN A 20 7.45 20.56 3.76
N LEU A 21 7.73 19.25 3.84
CA LEU A 21 8.47 18.61 4.94
C LEU A 21 9.89 18.22 4.52
N ASP A 22 10.71 17.90 5.52
CA ASP A 22 12.06 17.38 5.41
C ASP A 22 12.23 16.14 6.31
N CYS A 23 11.44 15.11 6.03
CA CYS A 23 11.48 13.88 6.80
C CYS A 23 12.84 13.21 6.65
N LYS A 24 13.54 12.97 7.76
CA LYS A 24 14.96 12.53 7.80
C LYS A 24 15.22 11.18 7.12
N TYR A 25 14.21 10.30 7.02
CA TYR A 25 14.30 9.00 6.36
C TYR A 25 13.75 9.00 4.93
N CYS A 26 13.36 10.17 4.37
CA CYS A 26 12.70 10.24 3.09
C CYS A 26 13.65 9.87 1.94
N TYR A 27 13.42 8.73 1.31
CA TYR A 27 14.21 8.25 0.18
C TYR A 27 13.95 9.03 -1.13
N TYR A 28 12.92 9.89 -1.12
CA TYR A 28 12.47 10.55 -2.35
C TYR A 28 12.95 12.00 -2.50
N LEU A 29 13.22 12.72 -1.42
CA LEU A 29 13.64 14.14 -1.48
C LEU A 29 14.93 14.34 -2.31
N ASP A 30 15.88 13.41 -2.24
CA ASP A 30 17.13 13.45 -2.99
C ASP A 30 16.94 13.32 -4.51
N LYS A 31 15.78 12.83 -4.95
CA LYS A 31 15.45 12.71 -6.38
C LYS A 31 15.36 14.05 -7.09
N ARG A 32 15.28 15.16 -6.35
CA ARG A 32 15.42 16.51 -6.89
C ARG A 32 16.73 16.68 -7.67
N SER A 33 17.80 16.04 -7.25
CA SER A 33 19.11 16.10 -7.90
C SER A 33 19.16 15.46 -9.29
N LEU A 34 18.16 14.67 -9.67
CA LEU A 34 18.03 14.10 -11.02
C LEU A 34 17.69 15.18 -12.06
N TYR A 35 17.13 16.30 -11.63
CA TYR A 35 16.62 17.38 -12.47
C TYR A 35 17.24 18.74 -12.06
N PRO A 36 18.58 18.91 -12.18
CA PRO A 36 19.28 20.09 -11.67
C PRO A 36 18.87 21.38 -12.38
N ASP A 37 18.51 21.28 -13.67
CA ASP A 37 18.17 22.43 -14.51
C ASP A 37 16.68 22.81 -14.44
N THR A 38 15.89 22.07 -13.64
CA THR A 38 14.46 22.31 -13.53
C THR A 38 14.19 23.39 -12.48
N GLY A 39 13.81 24.60 -12.93
CA GLY A 39 13.37 25.68 -12.03
C GLY A 39 11.99 25.43 -11.41
N VAL A 40 11.15 24.61 -12.05
CA VAL A 40 9.76 24.38 -11.67
C VAL A 40 9.46 22.87 -11.62
N PHE A 41 9.24 22.36 -10.43
CA PHE A 41 8.78 20.99 -10.20
C PHE A 41 7.24 20.95 -10.16
N ARG A 42 6.64 21.15 -11.31
CA ARG A 42 5.19 21.10 -11.51
C ARG A 42 4.89 20.51 -12.88
N MET A 43 4.07 19.50 -12.93
CA MET A 43 3.60 18.94 -14.20
C MET A 43 2.81 19.99 -14.97
N ALA A 44 3.21 20.24 -16.22
CA ALA A 44 2.51 21.17 -17.11
C ALA A 44 1.12 20.63 -17.46
N GLU A 45 0.14 21.51 -17.69
CA GLU A 45 -1.23 21.11 -18.04
C GLU A 45 -1.29 20.24 -19.30
N SER A 46 -0.49 20.53 -20.32
CA SER A 46 -0.41 19.72 -21.54
C SER A 46 0.05 18.28 -21.25
N LEU A 47 1.06 18.12 -20.39
CA LEU A 47 1.55 16.81 -19.97
C LEU A 47 0.54 16.09 -19.07
N LEU A 48 -0.17 16.83 -18.20
CA LEU A 48 -1.24 16.26 -17.37
C LEU A 48 -2.36 15.70 -18.23
N GLU A 49 -2.80 16.44 -19.26
CA GLU A 49 -3.82 15.97 -20.19
C GLU A 49 -3.32 14.76 -20.99
N GLU A 50 -2.11 14.82 -21.51
CA GLU A 50 -1.47 13.71 -22.22
C GLU A 50 -1.38 12.44 -21.35
N TYR A 51 -0.93 12.58 -20.10
CA TYR A 51 -0.91 11.47 -19.14
C TYR A 51 -2.30 10.87 -18.92
N ILE A 52 -3.31 11.70 -18.68
CA ILE A 52 -4.69 11.24 -18.43
C ILE A 52 -5.22 10.45 -19.63
N VAL A 53 -5.04 10.98 -20.84
CA VAL A 53 -5.46 10.32 -22.08
C VAL A 53 -4.76 8.98 -22.27
N GLN A 54 -3.45 8.96 -22.11
CA GLN A 54 -2.65 7.74 -22.27
C GLN A 54 -2.95 6.70 -21.19
N HIS A 55 -3.16 7.12 -19.93
CA HIS A 55 -3.50 6.23 -18.84
C HIS A 55 -4.86 5.55 -19.05
N ILE A 56 -5.87 6.32 -19.45
CA ILE A 56 -7.19 5.77 -19.78
C ILE A 56 -7.08 4.80 -20.95
N ALA A 57 -6.36 5.16 -22.01
CA ALA A 57 -6.19 4.31 -23.20
C ALA A 57 -5.40 3.01 -22.91
N ALA A 58 -4.44 3.06 -21.98
CA ALA A 58 -3.66 1.88 -21.55
C ALA A 58 -4.43 0.97 -20.59
N SER A 59 -5.46 1.47 -19.92
CA SER A 59 -6.23 0.70 -18.94
C SER A 59 -7.19 -0.30 -19.60
N PRO A 60 -7.34 -1.52 -19.06
CA PRO A 60 -8.26 -2.51 -19.63
C PRO A 60 -9.75 -2.15 -19.41
N GLY A 61 -10.05 -1.18 -18.52
CA GLY A 61 -11.40 -0.75 -18.18
C GLY A 61 -12.26 -1.83 -17.50
N PRO A 62 -13.51 -1.55 -17.15
CA PRO A 62 -14.19 -0.23 -17.18
C PRO A 62 -13.88 0.67 -15.97
N GLU A 63 -12.94 0.29 -15.11
CA GLU A 63 -12.48 1.09 -13.97
C GLU A 63 -11.02 1.50 -14.18
N VAL A 64 -10.73 2.79 -13.94
CA VAL A 64 -9.38 3.37 -14.06
C VAL A 64 -9.02 4.05 -12.75
N SER A 65 -7.85 3.69 -12.20
CA SER A 65 -7.38 4.24 -10.92
C SER A 65 -6.16 5.14 -11.14
N PHE A 66 -6.27 6.40 -10.75
CA PHE A 66 -5.18 7.36 -10.71
C PHE A 66 -4.62 7.45 -9.29
N SER A 67 -3.30 7.41 -9.15
CA SER A 67 -2.61 7.44 -7.86
C SER A 67 -1.62 8.62 -7.82
N TRP A 68 -1.99 9.66 -7.06
CA TRP A 68 -1.27 10.92 -6.97
C TRP A 68 -0.28 10.88 -5.81
N HIS A 69 1.00 10.95 -6.14
CA HIS A 69 2.13 10.87 -5.21
C HIS A 69 3.09 12.04 -5.42
N GLY A 70 4.30 11.95 -4.90
CA GLY A 70 5.36 12.90 -5.13
C GLY A 70 6.19 13.11 -3.88
N GLY A 71 6.78 14.28 -3.76
CA GLY A 71 7.19 14.82 -2.48
C GLY A 71 5.94 15.07 -1.64
N GLU A 72 5.20 16.15 -1.96
CA GLU A 72 3.86 16.36 -1.41
C GLU A 72 2.92 16.88 -2.52
N PRO A 73 1.96 16.07 -2.98
CA PRO A 73 1.09 16.47 -4.08
C PRO A 73 0.18 17.66 -3.73
N THR A 74 -0.24 17.81 -2.47
CA THR A 74 -1.09 18.93 -2.05
C THR A 74 -0.40 20.29 -2.14
N ALA A 75 0.93 20.33 -2.23
CA ALA A 75 1.70 21.56 -2.47
C ALA A 75 1.40 22.22 -3.85
N LEU A 76 0.79 21.48 -4.77
CA LEU A 76 0.34 22.03 -6.06
C LEU A 76 -0.93 22.88 -5.96
N GLY A 77 -1.63 22.82 -4.84
CA GLY A 77 -2.93 23.47 -4.62
C GLY A 77 -4.09 22.67 -5.21
N VAL A 78 -5.29 22.92 -4.69
CA VAL A 78 -6.51 22.18 -5.07
C VAL A 78 -6.89 22.39 -6.54
N ASP A 79 -6.58 23.56 -7.12
CA ASP A 79 -6.92 23.87 -8.51
C ASP A 79 -6.22 22.97 -9.54
N PHE A 80 -5.01 22.50 -9.24
CA PHE A 80 -4.35 21.49 -10.06
C PHE A 80 -5.18 20.21 -10.14
N PHE A 81 -5.75 19.78 -9.04
CA PHE A 81 -6.56 18.55 -8.99
C PHE A 81 -7.98 18.76 -9.54
N ARG A 82 -8.56 19.96 -9.41
CA ARG A 82 -9.79 20.34 -10.14
C ARG A 82 -9.58 20.18 -11.63
N LYS A 83 -8.47 20.74 -12.15
CA LYS A 83 -8.11 20.59 -13.56
C LYS A 83 -7.92 19.14 -13.96
N ALA A 84 -7.23 18.33 -13.14
CA ALA A 84 -7.05 16.89 -13.39
C ALA A 84 -8.40 16.18 -13.52
N VAL A 85 -9.33 16.43 -12.60
CA VAL A 85 -10.69 15.85 -12.63
C VAL A 85 -11.48 16.31 -13.87
N ASP A 86 -11.39 17.58 -14.25
CA ASP A 86 -12.06 18.09 -15.46
C ASP A 86 -11.53 17.41 -16.73
N LEU A 87 -10.20 17.20 -16.80
CA LEU A 87 -9.58 16.47 -17.91
C LEU A 87 -9.98 14.98 -17.90
N GLN A 88 -10.04 14.36 -16.73
CA GLN A 88 -10.54 13.00 -16.59
C GLN A 88 -11.99 12.86 -17.06
N ARG A 89 -12.86 13.80 -16.69
CA ARG A 89 -14.27 13.83 -17.16
C ARG A 89 -14.36 14.00 -18.68
N LYS A 90 -13.53 14.89 -19.24
CA LYS A 90 -13.47 15.16 -20.69
C LYS A 90 -13.10 13.91 -21.50
N HIS A 91 -12.15 13.11 -20.99
CA HIS A 91 -11.59 11.97 -21.74
C HIS A 91 -12.11 10.61 -21.31
N ARG A 92 -12.93 10.54 -20.27
CA ARG A 92 -13.51 9.28 -19.76
C ARG A 92 -14.44 8.64 -20.78
N PRO A 93 -14.24 7.37 -21.21
CA PRO A 93 -15.18 6.66 -22.04
C PRO A 93 -16.56 6.50 -21.37
N ALA A 94 -17.61 6.42 -22.17
CA ALA A 94 -18.96 6.20 -21.67
C ALA A 94 -19.03 4.88 -20.87
N GLY A 95 -19.67 4.91 -19.71
CA GLY A 95 -19.81 3.76 -18.83
C GLY A 95 -18.59 3.44 -17.96
N TRP A 96 -17.45 4.10 -18.15
CA TRP A 96 -16.27 3.88 -17.32
C TRP A 96 -16.32 4.69 -16.01
N ARG A 97 -15.65 4.18 -14.99
CA ARG A 97 -15.45 4.86 -13.70
C ARG A 97 -13.99 5.24 -13.53
N ILE A 98 -13.76 6.44 -12.99
CA ILE A 98 -12.43 6.88 -12.59
C ILE A 98 -12.42 6.97 -11.06
N ARG A 99 -11.37 6.39 -10.46
CA ARG A 99 -11.04 6.52 -9.05
C ARG A 99 -9.76 7.31 -8.89
N ASN A 100 -9.70 8.13 -7.88
CA ASN A 100 -8.52 8.89 -7.53
C ASN A 100 -8.08 8.56 -6.11
N GLY A 101 -6.79 8.32 -5.92
CA GLY A 101 -6.15 8.21 -4.62
C GLY A 101 -5.02 9.23 -4.49
N ILE A 102 -4.88 9.87 -3.34
CA ILE A 102 -3.80 10.82 -3.06
C ILE A 102 -3.02 10.39 -1.83
N GLN A 103 -1.68 10.31 -1.93
CA GLN A 103 -0.79 10.07 -0.80
C GLN A 103 -0.26 11.41 -0.30
N THR A 104 -0.55 11.76 0.96
CA THR A 104 -0.20 13.05 1.55
C THR A 104 0.34 12.94 2.97
N ASN A 105 1.15 13.91 3.38
CA ASN A 105 1.54 14.09 4.78
C ASN A 105 0.46 14.80 5.63
N GLY A 106 -0.61 15.28 5.01
CA GLY A 106 -1.77 15.88 5.66
C GLY A 106 -1.60 17.32 6.17
N VAL A 107 -0.38 17.86 6.18
CA VAL A 107 -0.07 19.15 6.81
C VAL A 107 -0.72 20.33 6.09
N LEU A 108 -0.87 20.25 4.78
CA LEU A 108 -1.46 21.30 3.94
C LEU A 108 -2.97 21.14 3.72
N LEU A 109 -3.59 20.10 4.28
CA LEU A 109 -5.03 19.92 4.17
C LEU A 109 -5.79 20.96 4.98
N ASP A 110 -6.87 21.48 4.38
CA ASP A 110 -7.85 22.38 4.96
C ASP A 110 -9.27 21.95 4.58
N ASP A 111 -10.29 22.73 5.00
CA ASP A 111 -11.70 22.44 4.68
C ASP A 111 -11.98 22.47 3.16
N GLU A 112 -11.29 23.30 2.38
CA GLU A 112 -11.46 23.37 0.93
C GLU A 112 -10.95 22.09 0.26
N TRP A 113 -9.73 21.65 0.64
CA TRP A 113 -9.17 20.39 0.17
C TRP A 113 -10.08 19.21 0.49
N CYS A 114 -10.51 19.08 1.74
CA CYS A 114 -11.30 17.91 2.16
C CYS A 114 -12.69 17.89 1.54
N ARG A 115 -13.34 19.05 1.35
CA ARG A 115 -14.60 19.14 0.57
C ARG A 115 -14.40 18.70 -0.89
N PHE A 116 -13.31 19.14 -1.52
CA PHE A 116 -12.98 18.71 -2.88
C PHE A 116 -12.76 17.20 -2.96
N LEU A 117 -11.93 16.63 -2.07
CA LEU A 117 -11.65 15.20 -2.06
C LEU A 117 -12.92 14.37 -1.87
N ALA A 118 -13.81 14.78 -0.95
CA ALA A 118 -15.07 14.10 -0.71
C ALA A 118 -16.03 14.22 -1.93
N ALA A 119 -16.19 15.42 -2.48
CA ALA A 119 -17.08 15.66 -3.62
C ALA A 119 -16.65 14.88 -4.88
N GLU A 120 -15.34 14.70 -5.08
CA GLU A 120 -14.76 14.00 -6.24
C GLU A 120 -14.48 12.52 -5.97
N GLY A 121 -14.84 12.02 -4.79
CA GLY A 121 -14.70 10.60 -4.44
C GLY A 121 -13.25 10.12 -4.37
N PHE A 122 -12.34 10.99 -3.94
CA PHE A 122 -10.96 10.60 -3.68
C PHE A 122 -10.85 9.74 -2.44
N SER A 123 -9.88 8.82 -2.42
CA SER A 123 -9.33 8.24 -1.21
C SER A 123 -8.01 8.91 -0.85
N ALA A 124 -7.70 8.98 0.44
CA ALA A 124 -6.45 9.55 0.93
C ALA A 124 -5.60 8.50 1.64
N GLY A 125 -4.31 8.42 1.30
CA GLY A 125 -3.30 7.77 2.12
C GLY A 125 -2.62 8.84 2.98
N LEU A 126 -2.80 8.75 4.30
CA LEU A 126 -2.19 9.70 5.21
C LEU A 126 -0.91 9.14 5.82
N SER A 127 0.15 9.92 5.78
CA SER A 127 1.43 9.58 6.40
C SER A 127 1.46 9.95 7.88
N LEU A 128 1.47 8.96 8.79
CA LEU A 128 1.50 9.17 10.24
C LEU A 128 2.26 8.03 10.93
N ASP A 129 3.27 8.32 11.78
CA ASP A 129 4.18 7.30 12.31
C ASP A 129 3.91 6.90 13.78
N GLY A 130 2.71 7.19 14.28
CA GLY A 130 2.30 6.93 15.65
C GLY A 130 2.11 8.21 16.46
N PRO A 131 2.18 8.15 17.81
CA PRO A 131 2.04 9.32 18.68
C PRO A 131 3.15 10.35 18.44
N ALA A 132 2.95 11.58 18.94
CA ALA A 132 3.77 12.74 18.63
C ALA A 132 5.27 12.51 18.85
N GLU A 133 5.65 11.89 19.96
CA GLU A 133 7.05 11.65 20.33
C GLU A 133 7.78 10.75 19.32
N LEU A 134 7.05 9.85 18.66
CA LEU A 134 7.60 8.94 17.66
C LEU A 134 7.51 9.52 16.24
N HIS A 135 6.44 10.23 15.93
CA HIS A 135 6.26 10.88 14.63
C HIS A 135 7.25 12.04 14.43
N ASP A 136 7.34 12.94 15.41
CA ASP A 136 8.12 14.18 15.33
C ASP A 136 9.62 13.94 15.41
N GLU A 137 10.08 12.73 15.74
CA GLU A 137 11.50 12.38 15.71
C GLU A 137 12.08 12.53 14.29
N TYR A 138 11.29 12.18 13.27
CA TYR A 138 11.79 12.16 11.89
C TYR A 138 10.90 12.89 10.89
N ARG A 139 9.60 13.07 11.15
CA ARG A 139 8.73 13.88 10.30
C ARG A 139 8.72 15.32 10.76
N VAL A 140 9.62 16.10 10.19
CA VAL A 140 9.82 17.49 10.54
C VAL A 140 9.64 18.42 9.34
N THR A 141 9.39 19.69 9.61
CA THR A 141 9.44 20.74 8.59
C THR A 141 10.88 20.95 8.12
N ARG A 142 11.09 21.73 7.04
CA ARG A 142 12.42 22.16 6.60
C ARG A 142 13.19 22.96 7.67
N GLY A 143 12.49 23.55 8.62
CA GLY A 143 13.08 24.24 9.78
C GLY A 143 13.24 23.33 11.01
N GLY A 144 13.06 22.00 10.88
CA GLY A 144 13.20 21.04 11.98
C GLY A 144 12.08 21.07 13.01
N GLN A 145 10.94 21.73 12.71
CA GLN A 145 9.81 21.79 13.64
C GLN A 145 8.94 20.53 13.56
N PRO A 146 8.30 20.11 14.68
CA PRO A 146 7.40 18.98 14.73
C PRO A 146 6.17 19.17 13.83
N THR A 147 5.60 18.06 13.33
CA THR A 147 4.50 18.08 12.35
C THR A 147 3.29 17.22 12.73
N HIS A 148 3.38 16.45 13.83
CA HIS A 148 2.30 15.55 14.27
C HIS A 148 0.97 16.29 14.44
N GLN A 149 0.95 17.43 15.11
CA GLN A 149 -0.28 18.20 15.35
C GLN A 149 -0.94 18.61 14.03
N GLN A 150 -0.17 19.04 13.03
CA GLN A 150 -0.69 19.44 11.73
C GLN A 150 -1.21 18.22 10.94
N ALA A 151 -0.50 17.08 10.98
CA ALA A 151 -0.93 15.84 10.35
C ALA A 151 -2.24 15.31 10.98
N MET A 152 -2.34 15.36 12.31
CA MET A 152 -3.56 15.00 13.04
C MET A 152 -4.74 15.91 12.69
N ARG A 153 -4.52 17.23 12.59
CA ARG A 153 -5.55 18.16 12.10
C ARG A 153 -6.02 17.75 10.69
N GLY A 154 -5.08 17.42 9.80
CA GLY A 154 -5.42 16.93 8.47
C GLY A 154 -6.26 15.66 8.52
N TYR A 155 -5.92 14.71 9.38
CA TYR A 155 -6.70 13.48 9.60
C TYR A 155 -8.12 13.76 10.09
N GLU A 156 -8.26 14.66 11.06
CA GLU A 156 -9.57 15.06 11.59
C GLU A 156 -10.44 15.74 10.52
N LEU A 157 -9.85 16.57 9.65
CA LEU A 157 -10.55 17.17 8.52
C LEU A 157 -10.98 16.11 7.48
N LEU A 158 -10.12 15.16 7.13
CA LEU A 158 -10.49 14.05 6.24
C LEU A 158 -11.68 13.27 6.82
N ARG A 159 -11.66 12.96 8.11
CA ARG A 159 -12.78 12.28 8.79
C ARG A 159 -14.04 13.11 8.85
N LYS A 160 -13.95 14.42 9.16
CA LYS A 160 -15.07 15.37 9.19
C LYS A 160 -15.81 15.39 7.86
N HIS A 161 -15.09 15.29 6.75
CA HIS A 161 -15.63 15.31 5.40
C HIS A 161 -15.87 13.91 4.81
N GLU A 162 -15.75 12.86 5.64
CA GLU A 162 -15.97 11.45 5.27
C GLU A 162 -15.13 10.99 4.08
N VAL A 163 -13.90 11.52 3.92
CA VAL A 163 -12.95 11.06 2.91
C VAL A 163 -12.39 9.71 3.34
N PRO A 164 -12.54 8.64 2.54
CA PRO A 164 -11.92 7.34 2.84
C PRO A 164 -10.43 7.51 3.04
N THR A 165 -9.92 7.14 4.22
CA THR A 165 -8.53 7.43 4.60
C THR A 165 -7.85 6.19 5.14
N ASP A 166 -6.74 5.80 4.47
CA ASP A 166 -5.80 4.80 4.92
C ASP A 166 -4.61 5.48 5.60
N ILE A 167 -4.04 4.86 6.63
CA ILE A 167 -2.84 5.38 7.27
C ILE A 167 -1.63 4.55 6.86
N VAL A 168 -0.56 5.26 6.49
CA VAL A 168 0.74 4.68 6.19
C VAL A 168 1.72 5.11 7.28
N CYS A 169 2.19 4.14 8.06
CA CYS A 169 3.18 4.33 9.12
C CYS A 169 4.54 3.81 8.65
N VAL A 170 5.53 4.68 8.61
CA VAL A 170 6.92 4.28 8.40
C VAL A 170 7.48 3.73 9.72
N VAL A 171 7.93 2.46 9.67
CA VAL A 171 8.59 1.82 10.82
C VAL A 171 10.09 2.06 10.72
N HIS A 172 10.62 2.81 11.66
CA HIS A 172 12.02 3.21 11.73
C HIS A 172 12.67 2.75 13.04
N ASN A 173 13.97 2.96 13.20
CA ASN A 173 14.75 2.50 14.37
C ASN A 173 14.23 2.98 15.74
N ARG A 174 13.40 4.05 15.78
CA ARG A 174 12.85 4.59 17.04
C ARG A 174 11.50 3.97 17.38
N ASN A 175 10.51 4.03 16.46
CA ASN A 175 9.17 3.53 16.74
C ASN A 175 9.07 1.99 16.75
N VAL A 176 10.00 1.28 16.12
CA VAL A 176 10.06 -0.19 16.11
C VAL A 176 10.14 -0.79 17.52
N GLY A 177 10.69 -0.05 18.50
CA GLY A 177 10.76 -0.44 19.91
C GLY A 177 9.43 -0.35 20.67
N TYR A 178 8.41 0.30 20.09
CA TYR A 178 7.15 0.62 20.76
C TYR A 178 5.91 0.09 20.01
N PRO A 179 5.87 -1.22 19.64
CA PRO A 179 4.84 -1.78 18.76
C PRO A 179 3.42 -1.54 19.25
N LEU A 180 3.13 -1.83 20.52
CA LEU A 180 1.78 -1.68 21.06
C LEU A 180 1.38 -0.23 21.30
N THR A 181 2.33 0.65 21.61
CA THR A 181 2.08 2.10 21.72
C THR A 181 1.66 2.65 20.35
N VAL A 182 2.39 2.30 19.29
CA VAL A 182 2.08 2.70 17.90
C VAL A 182 0.73 2.13 17.46
N TYR A 183 0.50 0.82 17.67
CA TYR A 183 -0.71 0.16 17.23
C TYR A 183 -1.96 0.69 17.94
N ARG A 184 -1.90 0.83 19.26
CA ARG A 184 -3.03 1.30 20.08
C ARG A 184 -3.37 2.75 19.79
N PHE A 185 -2.36 3.59 19.52
CA PHE A 185 -2.59 4.96 19.05
C PHE A 185 -3.47 4.97 17.79
N PHE A 186 -3.15 4.18 16.76
CA PHE A 186 -3.95 4.12 15.54
C PHE A 186 -5.36 3.58 15.78
N ARG A 187 -5.50 2.60 16.67
CA ARG A 187 -6.82 2.11 17.08
C ARG A 187 -7.65 3.18 17.79
N GLU A 188 -7.04 3.95 18.68
CA GLU A 188 -7.68 5.02 19.46
C GLU A 188 -8.17 6.19 18.60
N ILE A 189 -7.40 6.56 17.59
CA ILE A 189 -7.84 7.60 16.62
C ILE A 189 -8.87 7.09 15.60
N GLY A 190 -9.23 5.78 15.64
CA GLY A 190 -10.23 5.18 14.77
C GLY A 190 -9.73 4.88 13.36
N CYS A 191 -8.46 4.50 13.21
CA CYS A 191 -7.91 4.01 11.94
C CYS A 191 -8.58 2.70 11.53
N HIS A 192 -9.01 2.60 10.26
CA HIS A 192 -9.62 1.39 9.70
C HIS A 192 -8.67 0.57 8.82
N TYR A 193 -7.72 1.21 8.18
CA TYR A 193 -6.70 0.56 7.36
C TYR A 193 -5.32 1.11 7.66
N LEU A 194 -4.39 0.22 8.00
CA LEU A 194 -3.04 0.56 8.44
C LEU A 194 -1.98 -0.21 7.66
N GLY A 195 -1.09 0.54 6.99
CA GLY A 195 0.10 0.01 6.34
C GLY A 195 1.36 0.30 7.14
N PHE A 196 2.16 -0.73 7.45
CA PHE A 196 3.48 -0.58 8.05
C PHE A 196 4.57 -0.72 6.98
N LEU A 197 5.31 0.36 6.69
CA LEU A 197 6.41 0.38 5.73
C LEU A 197 7.75 0.52 6.47
N PRO A 198 8.69 -0.43 6.35
CA PRO A 198 10.00 -0.29 7.00
C PRO A 198 10.87 0.75 6.28
N ALA A 199 11.51 1.62 7.06
CA ALA A 199 12.51 2.55 6.55
C ALA A 199 13.85 1.83 6.34
N VAL A 200 14.04 1.24 5.17
CA VAL A 200 15.31 0.54 4.85
C VAL A 200 16.04 1.29 3.75
N GLU A 201 17.14 1.93 4.12
CA GLU A 201 18.03 2.65 3.22
C GLU A 201 19.46 2.19 3.41
N HIS A 202 20.24 2.23 2.33
CA HIS A 202 21.69 1.96 2.38
C HIS A 202 22.44 3.06 3.12
N ALA A 203 23.48 2.69 3.84
CA ALA A 203 24.44 3.65 4.34
C ALA A 203 25.29 4.21 3.18
N PRO A 204 25.50 5.51 3.12
CA PRO A 204 26.41 6.10 2.13
C PRO A 204 27.80 5.46 2.18
N GLY A 205 28.26 4.93 1.03
CA GLY A 205 29.60 4.34 0.90
C GLY A 205 29.76 2.91 1.45
N ASP A 206 28.72 2.31 2.04
CA ASP A 206 28.73 0.92 2.51
C ASP A 206 27.63 0.10 1.80
N PRO A 207 28.00 -0.78 0.84
CA PRO A 207 27.01 -1.54 0.06
C PRO A 207 26.21 -2.56 0.86
N GLU A 208 26.67 -2.98 2.03
CA GLU A 208 25.98 -3.92 2.92
C GLU A 208 25.47 -3.24 4.20
N GLY A 209 25.85 -1.97 4.42
CA GLY A 209 25.43 -1.16 5.56
C GLY A 209 24.07 -0.52 5.37
N VAL A 210 23.45 -0.16 6.49
CA VAL A 210 22.15 0.50 6.53
C VAL A 210 22.22 1.88 7.12
N GLY A 211 21.35 2.75 6.62
CA GLY A 211 21.21 4.11 7.14
C GLY A 211 20.73 4.13 8.60
N PRO A 212 20.98 5.26 9.30
CA PRO A 212 20.75 5.38 10.75
C PRO A 212 19.28 5.25 11.15
N TYR A 213 18.35 5.36 10.23
CA TYR A 213 16.92 5.27 10.48
C TYR A 213 16.36 3.85 10.32
N THR A 214 17.16 2.95 9.76
CA THR A 214 16.73 1.57 9.45
C THR A 214 16.55 0.76 10.73
N PRO A 215 15.39 0.12 10.95
CA PRO A 215 15.18 -0.79 12.07
C PRO A 215 15.96 -2.09 11.85
N SER A 216 16.46 -2.74 12.91
CA SER A 216 17.01 -4.08 12.73
C SER A 216 15.93 -5.08 12.28
N ALA A 217 16.34 -6.11 11.53
CA ALA A 217 15.42 -7.13 11.04
C ALA A 217 14.68 -7.85 12.19
N GLU A 218 15.38 -8.13 13.28
CA GLU A 218 14.85 -8.83 14.47
C GLU A 218 13.79 -7.97 15.17
N LEU A 219 14.07 -6.68 15.36
CA LEU A 219 13.12 -5.75 15.98
C LEU A 219 11.90 -5.55 15.10
N TYR A 220 12.07 -5.44 13.77
CA TYR A 220 10.94 -5.33 12.85
C TYR A 220 10.04 -6.58 12.90
N GLY A 221 10.63 -7.77 12.90
CA GLY A 221 9.87 -9.01 13.07
C GLY A 221 9.14 -9.09 14.42
N ALA A 222 9.81 -8.68 15.51
CA ALA A 222 9.19 -8.64 16.83
C ALA A 222 8.05 -7.62 16.93
N PHE A 223 8.22 -6.45 16.26
CA PHE A 223 7.20 -5.41 16.14
C PHE A 223 5.93 -5.96 15.47
N LEU A 224 6.07 -6.62 14.32
CA LEU A 224 4.94 -7.22 13.61
C LEU A 224 4.26 -8.32 14.44
N CYS A 225 5.02 -9.22 15.06
CA CYS A 225 4.46 -10.31 15.88
C CYS A 225 3.64 -9.79 17.07
N LYS A 226 4.15 -8.80 17.80
CA LYS A 226 3.44 -8.23 18.96
C LYS A 226 2.13 -7.54 18.56
N ILE A 227 2.13 -6.81 17.46
CA ILE A 227 0.92 -6.16 16.94
C ILE A 227 -0.07 -7.22 16.45
N PHE A 228 0.42 -8.24 15.73
CA PHE A 228 -0.40 -9.33 15.23
C PHE A 228 -1.14 -10.07 16.35
N ASP A 229 -0.50 -10.35 17.47
CA ASP A 229 -1.12 -11.03 18.61
C ASP A 229 -2.28 -10.22 19.20
N GLU A 230 -2.15 -8.89 19.29
CA GLU A 230 -3.24 -8.02 19.74
C GLU A 230 -4.34 -7.91 18.69
N TRP A 231 -3.97 -7.70 17.43
CA TRP A 231 -4.89 -7.55 16.31
C TRP A 231 -5.77 -8.79 16.10
N ILE A 232 -5.16 -9.98 16.04
CA ILE A 232 -5.92 -11.21 15.76
C ILE A 232 -6.89 -11.59 16.89
N SER A 233 -6.61 -11.14 18.12
CA SER A 233 -7.47 -11.41 19.26
C SER A 233 -8.67 -10.48 19.40
N ARG A 234 -8.63 -9.27 18.79
CA ARG A 234 -9.59 -8.20 19.11
C ARG A 234 -10.10 -7.39 17.94
N ASP A 235 -9.28 -7.18 16.90
CA ASP A 235 -9.47 -6.08 15.96
C ASP A 235 -9.64 -6.52 14.51
N THR A 236 -9.69 -7.83 14.21
CA THR A 236 -9.82 -8.37 12.84
C THR A 236 -11.05 -7.87 12.08
N ALA A 237 -12.16 -7.56 12.79
CA ALA A 237 -13.38 -7.01 12.19
C ALA A 237 -13.41 -5.46 12.20
N ARG A 238 -12.40 -4.79 12.77
CA ARG A 238 -12.41 -3.33 12.99
C ARG A 238 -11.33 -2.60 12.25
N MET A 239 -10.17 -3.22 12.12
CA MET A 239 -8.98 -2.61 11.51
C MET A 239 -8.28 -3.62 10.62
N ALA A 240 -8.14 -3.30 9.36
CA ALA A 240 -7.27 -4.03 8.45
C ALA A 240 -5.82 -3.58 8.66
N VAL A 241 -4.90 -4.54 8.77
CA VAL A 241 -3.45 -4.28 8.75
C VAL A 241 -2.88 -4.93 7.52
N GLN A 242 -2.41 -4.11 6.59
CA GLN A 242 -2.02 -4.52 5.24
C GLN A 242 -1.08 -5.73 5.21
N THR A 243 -0.03 -5.72 6.03
CA THR A 243 0.94 -6.84 6.11
C THR A 243 0.29 -8.13 6.64
N PHE A 244 -0.72 -8.04 7.50
CA PHE A 244 -1.40 -9.21 8.07
C PHE A 244 -2.40 -9.80 7.08
N GLU A 245 -3.11 -8.95 6.35
CA GLU A 245 -3.96 -9.39 5.23
C GLU A 245 -3.13 -10.09 4.15
N GLU A 246 -1.99 -9.52 3.77
CA GLU A 246 -1.07 -10.16 2.82
C GLU A 246 -0.57 -11.53 3.33
N ALA A 247 -0.27 -11.65 4.62
CA ALA A 247 0.13 -12.92 5.20
C ALA A 247 -0.99 -13.98 5.18
N ALA A 248 -2.26 -13.56 5.21
CA ALA A 248 -3.42 -14.43 5.13
C ALA A 248 -3.72 -14.93 3.70
N ARG A 249 -3.34 -14.15 2.67
CA ARG A 249 -3.71 -14.43 1.27
C ARG A 249 -3.34 -15.84 0.77
N PRO A 250 -2.12 -16.38 1.02
CA PRO A 250 -1.79 -17.74 0.61
C PRO A 250 -2.69 -18.81 1.26
N ALA A 251 -3.07 -18.63 2.53
CA ALA A 251 -3.99 -19.54 3.22
C ALA A 251 -5.41 -19.50 2.63
N LEU A 252 -5.81 -18.37 2.05
CA LEU A 252 -7.08 -18.19 1.35
C LEU A 252 -7.04 -18.63 -0.14
N GLY A 253 -5.86 -18.97 -0.66
CA GLY A 253 -5.65 -19.29 -2.07
C GLY A 253 -5.69 -18.05 -2.98
N LEU A 254 -5.39 -16.87 -2.43
CA LEU A 254 -5.38 -15.61 -3.14
C LEU A 254 -3.97 -15.17 -3.49
N GLU A 255 -3.80 -14.53 -4.65
CA GLU A 255 -2.55 -13.85 -4.98
C GLU A 255 -2.30 -12.65 -4.09
N HIS A 256 -1.04 -12.31 -3.84
CA HIS A 256 -0.67 -11.10 -3.12
C HIS A 256 -1.13 -9.84 -3.85
N SER A 257 -1.66 -8.87 -3.14
CA SER A 257 -2.00 -7.55 -3.68
C SER A 257 -0.81 -6.59 -3.64
N LEU A 258 -0.01 -6.65 -2.57
CA LEU A 258 1.19 -5.82 -2.44
C LEU A 258 2.35 -6.33 -3.29
N CYS A 259 2.93 -5.43 -4.08
CA CYS A 259 4.09 -5.73 -4.92
C CYS A 259 5.27 -6.32 -4.14
N VAL A 260 5.44 -5.94 -2.86
CA VAL A 260 6.52 -6.42 -2.00
C VAL A 260 6.46 -7.94 -1.77
N PHE A 261 5.26 -8.52 -1.76
CA PHE A 261 5.06 -9.96 -1.55
C PHE A 261 4.68 -10.73 -2.83
N ARG A 262 4.40 -10.07 -3.95
CA ARG A 262 4.20 -10.72 -5.25
C ARG A 262 5.50 -11.37 -5.74
N GLU A 263 5.39 -12.40 -6.56
CA GLU A 263 6.54 -13.07 -7.19
C GLU A 263 7.33 -12.14 -8.11
N THR A 264 6.63 -11.25 -8.83
CA THR A 264 7.22 -10.30 -9.78
C THR A 264 6.91 -8.85 -9.39
N CYS A 265 7.72 -7.92 -9.88
CA CYS A 265 7.52 -6.46 -9.79
C CYS A 265 6.91 -5.86 -11.07
N GLY A 266 7.01 -4.53 -11.21
CA GLY A 266 6.73 -3.81 -12.46
C GLY A 266 5.25 -3.48 -12.70
N ARG A 267 4.36 -3.71 -11.72
CA ARG A 267 2.94 -3.30 -11.81
C ARG A 267 2.66 -1.92 -11.21
N ILE A 268 3.66 -1.32 -10.54
CA ILE A 268 3.55 0.01 -9.93
C ILE A 268 4.71 0.89 -10.44
N PRO A 269 4.68 1.29 -11.71
CA PRO A 269 5.65 2.22 -12.26
C PRO A 269 5.43 3.64 -11.76
N VAL A 270 6.41 4.51 -12.01
CA VAL A 270 6.37 5.93 -11.65
C VAL A 270 6.41 6.80 -12.89
N LEU A 271 5.60 7.84 -12.87
CA LEU A 271 5.66 8.94 -13.82
C LEU A 271 6.04 10.24 -13.09
N GLU A 272 7.14 10.83 -13.51
CA GLU A 272 7.63 12.10 -12.98
C GLU A 272 6.92 13.34 -13.61
N HIS A 273 7.07 14.48 -12.94
CA HIS A 273 6.47 15.77 -13.32
C HIS A 273 6.83 16.26 -14.74
N ASN A 274 7.91 15.74 -15.32
CA ASN A 274 8.39 16.06 -16.66
C ASN A 274 8.07 14.96 -17.70
N GLY A 275 7.30 13.93 -17.33
CA GLY A 275 6.93 12.81 -18.18
C GLY A 275 7.91 11.65 -18.21
N ASP A 276 9.02 11.70 -17.46
CA ASP A 276 9.92 10.57 -17.34
C ASP A 276 9.28 9.39 -16.64
N PHE A 277 9.51 8.20 -17.18
CA PHE A 277 8.89 6.96 -16.74
C PHE A 277 9.93 6.00 -16.16
N PHE A 278 9.62 5.43 -14.99
CA PHE A 278 10.48 4.53 -14.23
C PHE A 278 9.74 3.25 -13.82
N PRO A 279 10.44 2.12 -13.65
CA PRO A 279 9.80 0.83 -13.39
C PRO A 279 9.13 0.72 -12.01
N CYS A 280 9.59 1.52 -11.03
CA CYS A 280 9.15 1.44 -9.64
C CYS A 280 9.55 2.70 -8.87
N ASP A 281 8.77 3.04 -7.84
CA ASP A 281 9.01 4.18 -6.94
C ASP A 281 10.36 4.11 -6.19
N HIS A 282 10.80 2.91 -5.87
CA HIS A 282 12.11 2.70 -5.23
C HIS A 282 13.29 2.75 -6.20
N PHE A 283 13.03 2.71 -7.51
CA PHE A 283 14.05 2.67 -8.55
C PHE A 283 13.94 3.86 -9.50
N VAL A 284 13.77 5.05 -8.91
CA VAL A 284 13.83 6.33 -9.63
C VAL A 284 15.29 6.80 -9.62
N GLY A 285 15.95 6.65 -10.76
CA GLY A 285 17.36 6.98 -10.98
C GLY A 285 17.69 6.98 -12.46
N ARG A 286 18.74 7.68 -12.89
CA ARG A 286 19.10 7.81 -14.32
C ARG A 286 19.27 6.45 -14.99
N GLU A 287 19.83 5.49 -14.27
CA GLU A 287 20.10 4.12 -14.72
C GLU A 287 18.82 3.27 -14.90
N HIS A 288 17.72 3.69 -14.28
CA HIS A 288 16.42 2.99 -14.33
C HIS A 288 15.37 3.69 -15.20
N ARG A 289 15.71 4.82 -15.82
CA ARG A 289 14.77 5.54 -16.68
C ARG A 289 14.43 4.71 -17.92
N LEU A 290 13.16 4.39 -18.11
CA LEU A 290 12.66 3.57 -19.23
C LEU A 290 12.27 4.39 -20.45
N GLY A 291 11.92 5.65 -20.27
CA GLY A 291 11.51 6.55 -21.35
C GLY A 291 10.81 7.79 -20.83
N ASN A 292 10.06 8.44 -21.74
CA ASN A 292 9.24 9.62 -21.44
C ASN A 292 7.94 9.53 -22.23
N ILE A 293 6.79 9.79 -21.59
CA ILE A 293 5.46 9.64 -22.21
C ILE A 293 5.22 10.60 -23.37
N GLY A 294 5.91 11.73 -23.43
CA GLY A 294 5.87 12.67 -24.58
C GLY A 294 6.61 12.14 -25.82
N VAL A 295 7.33 11.02 -25.71
CA VAL A 295 8.06 10.39 -26.82
C VAL A 295 7.54 9.00 -27.12
N THR A 296 7.31 8.19 -26.08
CA THR A 296 6.84 6.81 -26.18
C THR A 296 5.53 6.67 -25.41
N PRO A 297 4.44 6.21 -26.02
CA PRO A 297 3.16 6.06 -25.36
C PRO A 297 3.23 5.20 -24.08
N LEU A 298 2.48 5.57 -23.05
CA LEU A 298 2.47 4.89 -21.75
C LEU A 298 2.21 3.38 -21.88
N GLY A 299 1.26 2.97 -22.74
CA GLY A 299 0.98 1.54 -22.98
C GLY A 299 2.19 0.77 -23.52
N GLU A 300 3.00 1.39 -24.37
CA GLU A 300 4.24 0.78 -24.89
C GLU A 300 5.34 0.71 -23.83
N LEU A 301 5.45 1.74 -22.98
CA LEU A 301 6.39 1.73 -21.84
C LEU A 301 6.04 0.65 -20.84
N LEU A 302 4.76 0.45 -20.52
CA LEU A 302 4.25 -0.60 -19.63
C LEU A 302 4.54 -2.01 -20.13
N GLU A 303 4.52 -2.21 -21.44
CA GLU A 303 4.76 -3.51 -22.11
C GLU A 303 6.20 -3.64 -22.64
N SER A 304 7.05 -2.64 -22.39
CA SER A 304 8.44 -2.68 -22.85
C SER A 304 9.20 -3.87 -22.26
N GLN A 305 10.11 -4.43 -23.06
CA GLN A 305 10.98 -5.53 -22.61
C GLN A 305 11.75 -5.17 -21.32
N ALA A 306 12.18 -3.92 -21.18
CA ALA A 306 12.87 -3.43 -20.00
C ALA A 306 11.97 -3.45 -18.75
N GLN A 307 10.70 -3.01 -18.86
CA GLN A 307 9.73 -3.06 -17.76
C GLN A 307 9.41 -4.50 -17.36
N LEU A 308 9.23 -5.39 -18.34
CA LEU A 308 8.95 -6.81 -18.11
C LEU A 308 10.16 -7.52 -17.46
N ALA A 309 11.36 -7.26 -17.96
CA ALA A 309 12.59 -7.81 -17.41
C ALA A 309 12.85 -7.34 -15.97
N PHE A 310 12.60 -6.06 -15.68
CA PHE A 310 12.64 -5.53 -14.31
C PHE A 310 11.68 -6.28 -13.38
N GLY A 311 10.47 -6.54 -13.84
CA GLY A 311 9.48 -7.28 -13.07
C GLY A 311 9.91 -8.71 -12.77
N GLU A 312 10.38 -9.43 -13.79
CA GLU A 312 10.82 -10.82 -13.70
C GLU A 312 12.12 -10.99 -12.90
N ALA A 313 12.99 -9.99 -12.90
CA ALA A 313 14.23 -10.02 -12.12
C ALA A 313 13.98 -10.23 -10.63
N LYS A 314 12.83 -9.83 -10.10
CA LYS A 314 12.47 -10.09 -8.69
C LYS A 314 12.45 -11.58 -8.37
N ARG A 315 11.88 -12.41 -9.22
CA ARG A 315 11.78 -13.86 -9.05
C ARG A 315 13.08 -14.56 -9.44
N SER A 316 13.62 -14.22 -10.60
CA SER A 316 14.78 -14.92 -11.18
C SER A 316 16.07 -14.67 -10.39
N SER A 317 16.20 -13.53 -9.67
CA SER A 317 17.37 -13.21 -8.85
C SER A 317 17.31 -13.72 -7.41
N LEU A 318 16.31 -14.51 -7.03
CA LEU A 318 16.22 -15.07 -5.68
C LEU A 318 17.41 -15.99 -5.38
N PRO A 319 18.13 -15.79 -4.26
CA PRO A 319 19.16 -16.72 -3.82
C PRO A 319 18.56 -18.09 -3.49
N ARG A 320 19.37 -19.13 -3.54
CA ARG A 320 18.96 -20.51 -3.20
C ARG A 320 18.30 -20.58 -1.83
N TYR A 321 18.85 -19.87 -0.85
CA TYR A 321 18.30 -19.75 0.50
C TYR A 321 16.82 -19.31 0.52
N CYS A 322 16.42 -18.42 -0.38
CA CYS A 322 15.02 -17.99 -0.52
C CYS A 322 14.17 -19.03 -1.24
N ARG A 323 14.70 -19.65 -2.31
CA ARG A 323 13.97 -20.66 -3.10
C ARG A 323 13.63 -21.91 -2.28
N GLU A 324 14.46 -22.26 -1.32
CA GLU A 324 14.28 -23.40 -0.41
C GLU A 324 13.57 -22.99 0.92
N CYS A 325 13.11 -21.75 1.04
CA CYS A 325 12.54 -21.24 2.28
C CYS A 325 11.09 -21.68 2.48
N GLU A 326 10.77 -22.19 3.66
CA GLU A 326 9.43 -22.66 4.06
C GLU A 326 8.34 -21.55 4.07
N VAL A 327 8.71 -20.26 4.05
CA VAL A 327 7.80 -19.12 3.94
C VAL A 327 7.87 -18.42 2.58
N LEU A 328 8.45 -19.05 1.56
CA LEU A 328 8.60 -18.44 0.24
C LEU A 328 7.26 -17.93 -0.31
N ALA A 329 6.21 -18.73 -0.24
CA ALA A 329 4.88 -18.36 -0.74
C ALA A 329 4.28 -17.11 -0.07
N MET A 330 4.68 -16.80 1.16
CA MET A 330 4.23 -15.62 1.90
C MET A 330 5.15 -14.40 1.66
N CYS A 331 6.42 -14.63 1.37
CA CYS A 331 7.47 -13.60 1.37
C CYS A 331 7.92 -13.19 -0.03
N ASN A 332 8.10 -14.18 -0.95
CA ASN A 332 8.67 -14.01 -2.28
C ASN A 332 9.96 -13.16 -2.30
N GLY A 333 10.77 -13.28 -1.21
CA GLY A 333 12.02 -12.54 -1.01
C GLY A 333 11.86 -11.04 -0.74
N GLY A 334 10.63 -10.55 -0.53
CA GLY A 334 10.35 -9.15 -0.25
C GLY A 334 10.73 -8.19 -1.40
N CYS A 335 10.88 -6.89 -1.07
CA CYS A 335 11.23 -5.88 -2.06
C CYS A 335 12.68 -6.03 -2.54
N PRO A 336 12.97 -6.01 -3.86
CA PRO A 336 14.33 -6.03 -4.39
C PRO A 336 15.24 -4.91 -3.87
N LYS A 337 14.70 -3.73 -3.57
CA LYS A 337 15.45 -2.62 -2.96
C LYS A 337 16.17 -3.04 -1.68
N TYR A 338 15.60 -3.98 -0.92
CA TYR A 338 16.13 -4.42 0.37
C TYR A 338 17.02 -5.67 0.28
N ARG A 339 17.30 -6.19 -0.94
CA ARG A 339 18.07 -7.42 -1.18
C ARG A 339 19.56 -7.16 -1.37
N PHE A 340 20.22 -6.61 -0.38
CA PHE A 340 21.62 -6.21 -0.49
C PHE A 340 22.56 -6.95 0.47
N ILE A 341 22.05 -7.75 1.40
CA ILE A 341 22.88 -8.56 2.30
C ILE A 341 23.16 -9.96 1.72
N ARG A 342 24.04 -10.68 2.39
CA ARG A 342 24.39 -12.06 2.03
C ARG A 342 23.58 -13.07 2.81
N THR A 343 23.34 -14.22 2.19
CA THR A 343 22.82 -15.40 2.87
C THR A 343 23.86 -15.96 3.85
N PRO A 344 23.48 -16.85 4.77
CA PRO A 344 24.45 -17.55 5.64
C PRO A 344 25.53 -18.33 4.88
N SER A 345 25.26 -18.74 3.62
CA SER A 345 26.23 -19.39 2.76
C SER A 345 27.06 -18.42 1.90
N GLY A 346 26.91 -17.10 2.08
CA GLY A 346 27.67 -16.07 1.37
C GLY A 346 27.08 -15.62 0.03
N GLU A 347 25.97 -16.21 -0.45
CA GLU A 347 25.30 -15.81 -1.68
C GLU A 347 24.67 -14.41 -1.52
N ARG A 348 24.81 -13.53 -2.52
CA ARG A 348 24.22 -12.18 -2.50
C ARG A 348 22.71 -12.19 -2.77
N GLY A 349 22.03 -11.11 -2.41
CA GLY A 349 20.63 -10.88 -2.78
C GLY A 349 19.62 -11.32 -1.73
N LEU A 350 20.06 -11.52 -0.48
CA LEU A 350 19.14 -11.71 0.64
C LEU A 350 18.55 -10.37 1.09
N ASN A 351 17.26 -10.37 1.38
CA ASN A 351 16.57 -9.21 1.91
C ASN A 351 17.07 -8.91 3.33
N TYR A 352 17.42 -7.64 3.59
CA TYR A 352 17.88 -7.18 4.90
C TYR A 352 16.90 -7.56 6.04
N LEU A 353 15.60 -7.48 5.79
CA LEU A 353 14.56 -7.81 6.77
C LEU A 353 14.23 -9.31 6.84
N CYS A 354 14.98 -10.17 6.15
CA CYS A 354 14.67 -11.60 6.02
C CYS A 354 14.41 -12.28 7.36
N ALA A 355 15.28 -12.09 8.36
CA ALA A 355 15.13 -12.73 9.68
C ALA A 355 13.82 -12.32 10.36
N GLY A 356 13.46 -11.04 10.31
CA GLY A 356 12.23 -10.51 10.87
C GLY A 356 10.98 -10.95 10.13
N LEU A 357 10.99 -10.90 8.80
CA LEU A 357 9.87 -11.35 7.98
C LEU A 357 9.63 -12.85 8.13
N LYS A 358 10.69 -13.67 8.10
CA LYS A 358 10.57 -15.12 8.33
C LYS A 358 9.96 -15.42 9.71
N ARG A 359 10.45 -14.75 10.75
CA ARG A 359 9.89 -14.86 12.10
C ARG A 359 8.40 -14.52 12.11
N PHE A 360 8.01 -13.40 11.51
CA PHE A 360 6.62 -12.97 11.47
C PHE A 360 5.71 -13.94 10.69
N PHE A 361 6.12 -14.40 9.52
CA PHE A 361 5.33 -15.34 8.74
C PHE A 361 5.18 -16.71 9.41
N LEU A 362 6.22 -17.22 10.06
CA LEU A 362 6.12 -18.44 10.85
C LEU A 362 5.18 -18.27 12.05
N HIS A 363 5.26 -17.13 12.74
CA HIS A 363 4.41 -16.81 13.88
C HIS A 363 2.92 -16.68 13.49
N SER A 364 2.64 -16.02 12.38
CA SER A 364 1.26 -15.73 11.94
C SER A 364 0.59 -16.88 11.19
N ARG A 365 1.34 -17.83 10.60
CA ARG A 365 0.84 -18.88 9.72
C ARG A 365 -0.33 -19.66 10.32
N ALA A 366 -0.11 -20.35 11.44
CA ALA A 366 -1.13 -21.23 12.01
C ALA A 366 -2.39 -20.49 12.51
N PRO A 367 -2.32 -19.30 13.14
CA PRO A 367 -3.50 -18.50 13.43
C PRO A 367 -4.29 -18.09 12.17
N LEU A 368 -3.61 -17.67 11.09
CA LEU A 368 -4.26 -17.26 9.85
C LEU A 368 -4.88 -18.44 9.07
N GLU A 369 -4.24 -19.61 9.06
CA GLU A 369 -4.81 -20.83 8.49
C GLU A 369 -6.10 -21.24 9.20
N ARG A 370 -6.13 -21.15 10.55
CA ARG A 370 -7.36 -21.40 11.32
C ARG A 370 -8.47 -20.39 11.00
N MET A 371 -8.12 -19.13 10.82
CA MET A 371 -9.08 -18.09 10.44
C MET A 371 -9.65 -18.37 9.04
N ALA A 372 -8.80 -18.66 8.06
CA ALA A 372 -9.19 -19.01 6.70
C ALA A 372 -10.07 -20.26 6.62
N SER A 373 -9.80 -21.26 7.46
CA SER A 373 -10.62 -22.49 7.53
C SER A 373 -12.04 -22.22 8.01
N ARG A 374 -12.21 -21.33 9.00
CA ARG A 374 -13.52 -20.91 9.51
C ARG A 374 -14.33 -20.13 8.47
N GLU A 375 -13.70 -19.33 7.63
CA GLU A 375 -14.36 -18.60 6.55
C GLU A 375 -14.82 -19.53 5.41
N ARG A 376 -14.16 -20.68 5.24
CA ARG A 376 -14.53 -21.71 4.25
C ARG A 376 -15.64 -22.64 4.72
N GLU A 377 -15.88 -22.73 6.03
CA GLU A 377 -17.01 -23.49 6.55
C GLU A 377 -18.31 -22.78 6.12
N PRO A 378 -19.22 -23.47 5.39
CA PRO A 378 -20.51 -22.87 5.06
C PRO A 378 -21.19 -22.48 6.36
N ALA A 379 -21.69 -21.24 6.43
CA ALA A 379 -22.46 -20.78 7.57
C ALA A 379 -23.45 -21.88 7.96
N PRO A 380 -23.55 -22.25 9.25
CA PRO A 380 -24.48 -23.28 9.67
C PRO A 380 -25.85 -22.90 9.09
N VAL A 381 -26.37 -23.74 8.22
CA VAL A 381 -27.70 -23.53 7.66
C VAL A 381 -28.64 -23.49 8.86
N LEU A 382 -28.97 -22.29 9.33
CA LEU A 382 -30.05 -22.09 10.25
C LEU A 382 -31.27 -22.71 9.57
N ARG A 383 -31.57 -23.96 9.91
CA ARG A 383 -32.82 -24.59 9.48
C ARG A 383 -33.93 -23.74 10.10
N THR A 384 -34.33 -22.69 9.42
CA THR A 384 -35.58 -22.02 9.73
C THR A 384 -36.63 -23.08 9.58
N ALA A 385 -37.21 -23.49 10.70
CA ALA A 385 -38.42 -24.32 10.64
C ALA A 385 -39.40 -23.57 9.72
N PRO A 386 -40.01 -24.25 8.72
CA PRO A 386 -40.99 -23.59 7.86
C PRO A 386 -42.05 -22.99 8.79
N ALA A 387 -42.27 -21.70 8.69
CA ALA A 387 -43.31 -21.00 9.41
C ALA A 387 -44.63 -21.65 9.02
N GLN A 388 -45.21 -22.47 9.92
CA GLN A 388 -46.51 -23.16 9.82
C GLN A 388 -46.48 -24.70 9.77
N THR A 389 -45.50 -25.37 10.35
CA THR A 389 -45.68 -26.82 10.60
C THR A 389 -46.64 -27.00 11.77
N GLY A 390 -47.88 -27.37 11.49
CA GLY A 390 -48.89 -27.64 12.51
C GLY A 390 -48.40 -28.72 13.50
N ARG A 391 -48.69 -28.57 14.79
CA ARG A 391 -48.19 -29.44 15.88
C ARG A 391 -48.37 -30.94 15.60
N ASN A 392 -49.35 -31.33 14.78
CA ASN A 392 -49.69 -32.70 14.46
C ASN A 392 -49.11 -33.19 13.13
N HIS A 393 -48.49 -32.34 12.30
CA HIS A 393 -47.87 -32.75 11.04
C HIS A 393 -46.57 -33.53 11.26
N PRO A 394 -46.14 -34.34 10.27
CA PRO A 394 -44.84 -35.00 10.32
C PRO A 394 -43.71 -33.96 10.54
N CYS A 395 -42.76 -34.30 11.35
CA CYS A 395 -41.65 -33.38 11.65
C CYS A 395 -40.78 -33.20 10.41
N PRO A 396 -40.50 -31.94 9.99
CA PRO A 396 -39.68 -31.67 8.81
C PRO A 396 -38.25 -32.15 8.91
N CYS A 397 -37.80 -32.60 10.10
CA CYS A 397 -36.48 -33.19 10.29
C CYS A 397 -36.33 -34.61 9.75
N GLY A 398 -37.42 -35.22 9.21
CA GLY A 398 -37.40 -36.57 8.66
C GLY A 398 -37.41 -37.68 9.69
N SER A 399 -37.68 -37.40 10.99
CA SER A 399 -37.72 -38.40 12.08
C SER A 399 -38.93 -39.34 12.06
N GLY A 400 -39.92 -39.10 11.18
CA GLY A 400 -41.20 -39.85 11.16
C GLY A 400 -42.16 -39.53 12.31
N LEU A 401 -41.75 -38.73 13.29
CA LEU A 401 -42.55 -38.31 14.44
C LEU A 401 -43.37 -37.05 14.12
N LYS A 402 -44.48 -36.85 14.86
CA LYS A 402 -45.23 -35.58 14.80
C LYS A 402 -44.39 -34.43 15.34
N TYR A 403 -44.48 -33.24 14.73
CA TYR A 403 -43.68 -32.06 15.08
C TYR A 403 -43.67 -31.76 16.59
N LYS A 404 -44.87 -31.85 17.26
CA LYS A 404 -45.00 -31.66 18.72
C LYS A 404 -44.24 -32.67 19.58
N LYS A 405 -43.91 -33.85 19.03
CA LYS A 405 -43.21 -34.93 19.73
C LYS A 405 -41.73 -35.05 19.29
N CYS A 406 -41.25 -34.12 18.50
CA CYS A 406 -39.87 -34.08 17.98
C CYS A 406 -39.26 -32.69 18.14
N CYS A 407 -39.17 -31.89 17.09
CA CYS A 407 -38.46 -30.59 17.13
C CYS A 407 -39.20 -29.49 17.92
N ALA A 408 -40.50 -29.62 18.19
CA ALA A 408 -41.25 -28.70 19.06
C ALA A 408 -41.24 -29.11 20.55
N ALA A 409 -40.62 -30.22 20.90
CA ALA A 409 -40.51 -30.71 22.28
C ALA A 409 -39.09 -30.49 22.87
N ARG A 410 -38.21 -29.83 22.10
CA ARG A 410 -36.86 -29.46 22.54
C ARG A 410 -36.79 -28.00 22.93
#